data_1d735828ebff805e2f4c84599e2adc45
#
_entry.id   1d735828ebff805e2f4c84599e2adc45
#
_cell.length_a   1.000
_cell.length_b   1.000
_cell.length_c   1.000
_cell.angle_alpha   90.00
_cell.angle_beta   90.00
_cell.angle_gamma   90.00
#
_symmetry.space_group_name_H-M   'P 1'
#
loop_
_entity.id
_entity.type
_entity.pdbx_description
1 polymer ?
#
loop_
_entity_poly.entity_id
_entity_poly.type
_entity_poly.pdbx_seq_one_letter_code
_entity_poly.pdbx_strand_id
1 'polypeptide(L)'
;MANKQYGATWYGSLDPIWGAFGVIPHQLGTHWTKVGDSLVMDSIRPEMKEPLALLNKWYKDGIFRKDFFTVETSDSVQDVAAGQVGLHFTPSWGANLDTVKNDPEAKWAFTNIPTGPNGKKAKYTENNFREESFAFRKGAQNIEKIFQITNWMIELTEDFSRRFHGWEGSNYQWQGDKVAWTDAGWSAWAIGPIGTRGSGMADPKSIGNGIKYRRGEWSKIPAEKRDAMQNLLLEDPTGVQQVSDESRLFILDNAADGMLTALQRLPTPTQLERGADLQKVIDEALIGIIVGEKPLSAFDDMVTQWKQLGGDQVTKEVNEWWASKKA
;
A
#
# COMPACT_ATOMS: atom_id res chain seq x y z
N MET A 1 16.92 4.41 -25.94
CA MET A 1 16.98 3.93 -24.54
C MET A 1 16.78 5.15 -23.66
N ALA A 2 15.68 5.22 -22.92
CA ALA A 2 15.49 6.29 -21.95
C ALA A 2 16.67 6.24 -20.95
N ASN A 3 17.24 7.39 -20.65
CA ASN A 3 18.28 7.51 -19.63
C ASN A 3 17.65 7.16 -18.29
N LYS A 4 17.75 5.91 -17.87
CA LYS A 4 17.32 5.51 -16.52
C LYS A 4 18.20 6.25 -15.52
N GLN A 5 17.60 7.20 -14.78
CA GLN A 5 18.33 7.99 -13.80
C GLN A 5 18.47 7.25 -12.46
N TYR A 6 17.52 6.34 -12.17
CA TYR A 6 17.48 5.61 -10.89
C TYR A 6 17.18 4.13 -11.13
N GLY A 7 17.63 3.27 -10.19
CA GLY A 7 17.33 1.86 -10.22
C GLY A 7 15.90 1.57 -9.72
N ALA A 8 15.48 2.27 -8.68
CA ALA A 8 14.22 2.01 -7.98
C ALA A 8 13.57 3.28 -7.43
N THR A 9 12.24 3.25 -7.35
CA THR A 9 11.43 4.20 -6.59
C THR A 9 10.29 3.45 -5.88
N TRP A 10 9.50 4.15 -5.05
CA TRP A 10 8.40 3.53 -4.29
C TRP A 10 7.22 4.46 -4.15
N TYR A 11 6.06 3.85 -3.93
CA TYR A 11 4.81 4.51 -3.61
C TYR A 11 4.51 4.28 -2.12
N GLY A 12 4.93 5.21 -1.29
CA GLY A 12 4.61 5.23 0.13
C GLY A 12 5.50 4.41 1.06
N SER A 13 6.06 3.25 0.67
CA SER A 13 6.83 2.42 1.59
C SER A 13 7.87 1.51 0.93
N LEU A 14 8.96 1.27 1.65
CA LEU A 14 9.96 0.24 1.37
C LEU A 14 9.72 -1.05 2.19
N ASP A 15 8.51 -1.25 2.69
CA ASP A 15 8.19 -2.38 3.56
C ASP A 15 8.63 -3.75 3.04
N PRO A 16 8.58 -4.06 1.71
CA PRO A 16 9.12 -5.33 1.23
C PRO A 16 10.61 -5.50 1.45
N ILE A 17 11.37 -4.42 1.45
CA ILE A 17 12.83 -4.46 1.74
C ILE A 17 13.05 -4.72 3.24
N TRP A 18 12.37 -3.95 4.09
CA TRP A 18 12.43 -4.15 5.54
C TRP A 18 11.97 -5.55 5.93
N GLY A 19 10.84 -6.01 5.35
CA GLY A 19 10.25 -7.33 5.60
C GLY A 19 11.17 -8.49 5.22
N ALA A 20 12.05 -8.34 4.22
CA ALA A 20 13.07 -9.32 3.88
C ALA A 20 14.05 -9.58 5.03
N PHE A 21 14.17 -8.64 5.97
CA PHE A 21 14.97 -8.79 7.20
C PHE A 21 14.10 -9.09 8.42
N GLY A 22 12.78 -9.22 8.24
CA GLY A 22 11.83 -9.56 9.32
C GLY A 22 11.56 -8.42 10.29
N VAL A 23 11.63 -7.19 9.81
CA VAL A 23 11.25 -5.96 10.52
C VAL A 23 10.43 -5.07 9.61
N ILE A 24 9.54 -4.26 10.17
CA ILE A 24 8.76 -3.26 9.43
C ILE A 24 8.73 -1.98 10.26
N PRO A 25 9.59 -0.99 9.97
CA PRO A 25 9.60 0.28 10.67
C PRO A 25 8.45 1.18 10.18
N HIS A 26 7.22 0.78 10.47
CA HIS A 26 6.05 1.53 10.06
C HIS A 26 5.92 2.86 10.83
N GLN A 27 5.35 3.87 10.17
CA GLN A 27 5.13 5.19 10.77
C GLN A 27 4.38 5.11 12.11
N LEU A 28 4.68 6.04 13.01
CA LEU A 28 4.06 6.17 14.33
C LEU A 28 4.32 4.98 15.29
N GLY A 29 5.35 4.17 15.04
CA GLY A 29 5.66 3.04 15.91
C GLY A 29 4.50 2.05 16.05
N THR A 30 3.76 1.83 14.97
CA THR A 30 2.55 1.01 14.99
C THR A 30 2.81 -0.47 14.79
N HIS A 31 4.01 -0.84 14.29
CA HIS A 31 4.34 -2.25 14.05
C HIS A 31 5.14 -2.84 15.22
N TRP A 32 4.53 -3.83 15.86
CA TRP A 32 5.07 -4.55 17.02
C TRP A 32 5.07 -6.03 16.75
N THR A 33 6.22 -6.64 16.91
CA THR A 33 6.42 -8.07 16.73
C THR A 33 6.51 -8.79 18.07
N LYS A 34 5.92 -9.98 18.15
CA LYS A 34 6.06 -10.85 19.32
C LYS A 34 7.47 -11.45 19.33
N VAL A 35 8.22 -11.17 20.42
CA VAL A 35 9.54 -11.74 20.69
C VAL A 35 9.48 -12.42 22.06
N GLY A 36 9.54 -13.74 22.08
CA GLY A 36 9.28 -14.50 23.30
C GLY A 36 7.85 -14.26 23.81
N ASP A 37 7.72 -13.81 25.04
CA ASP A 37 6.44 -13.49 25.67
C ASP A 37 6.04 -12.02 25.59
N SER A 38 6.88 -11.19 25.01
CA SER A 38 6.70 -9.74 24.94
C SER A 38 6.50 -9.25 23.53
N LEU A 39 5.95 -8.04 23.39
CA LEU A 39 5.93 -7.29 22.15
C LEU A 39 7.10 -6.31 22.12
N VAL A 40 7.77 -6.23 20.97
CA VAL A 40 8.85 -5.29 20.70
C VAL A 40 8.50 -4.49 19.44
N MET A 41 8.70 -3.18 19.49
CA MET A 41 8.50 -2.31 18.32
C MET A 41 9.59 -2.57 17.28
N ASP A 42 9.21 -2.79 16.03
CA ASP A 42 10.16 -3.19 14.99
C ASP A 42 11.23 -2.13 14.72
N SER A 43 10.88 -0.85 14.77
CA SER A 43 11.81 0.26 14.51
C SER A 43 13.01 0.34 15.46
N ILE A 44 12.97 -0.33 16.62
CA ILE A 44 14.07 -0.34 17.58
C ILE A 44 14.77 -1.70 17.71
N ARG A 45 14.39 -2.68 16.88
CA ARG A 45 15.00 -4.01 16.93
C ARG A 45 16.38 -4.01 16.26
N PRO A 46 17.37 -4.76 16.81
CA PRO A 46 18.72 -4.85 16.25
C PRO A 46 18.75 -5.29 14.77
N GLU A 47 17.74 -6.06 14.33
CA GLU A 47 17.60 -6.54 12.96
C GLU A 47 17.44 -5.39 11.95
N MET A 48 17.11 -4.18 12.39
CA MET A 48 17.07 -2.98 11.57
C MET A 48 18.43 -2.59 10.98
N LYS A 49 19.53 -2.99 11.60
CA LYS A 49 20.88 -2.60 11.16
C LYS A 49 21.24 -3.17 9.79
N GLU A 50 20.85 -4.39 9.47
CA GLU A 50 21.15 -5.01 8.18
C GLU A 50 20.47 -4.28 7.01
N PRO A 51 19.15 -4.06 7.01
CA PRO A 51 18.50 -3.30 5.94
C PRO A 51 18.96 -1.84 5.89
N LEU A 52 19.28 -1.20 7.02
CA LEU A 52 19.84 0.15 7.01
C LEU A 52 21.19 0.20 6.28
N ALA A 53 22.08 -0.77 6.54
CA ALA A 53 23.36 -0.87 5.83
C ALA A 53 23.16 -1.09 4.32
N LEU A 54 22.20 -1.93 3.94
CA LEU A 54 21.84 -2.17 2.54
C LEU A 54 21.32 -0.90 1.86
N LEU A 55 20.38 -0.21 2.50
CA LEU A 55 19.79 1.03 1.96
C LEU A 55 20.83 2.16 1.87
N ASN A 56 21.74 2.27 2.83
CA ASN A 56 22.87 3.20 2.76
C ASN A 56 23.76 2.90 1.56
N LYS A 57 24.07 1.61 1.32
CA LYS A 57 24.82 1.20 0.15
C LYS A 57 24.07 1.59 -1.14
N TRP A 58 22.79 1.28 -1.26
CA TRP A 58 21.99 1.60 -2.43
C TRP A 58 21.88 3.10 -2.69
N TYR A 59 21.78 3.89 -1.62
CA TYR A 59 21.80 5.35 -1.75
C TYR A 59 23.14 5.85 -2.30
N LYS A 60 24.27 5.35 -1.77
CA LYS A 60 25.63 5.68 -2.27
C LYS A 60 25.87 5.26 -3.70
N ASP A 61 25.34 4.10 -4.07
CA ASP A 61 25.42 3.55 -5.43
C ASP A 61 24.50 4.29 -6.44
N GLY A 62 23.68 5.24 -5.98
CA GLY A 62 22.77 5.99 -6.83
C GLY A 62 21.54 5.19 -7.31
N ILE A 63 21.19 4.11 -6.61
CA ILE A 63 19.98 3.34 -6.91
C ILE A 63 18.73 4.14 -6.56
N PHE A 64 18.79 4.97 -5.52
CA PHE A 64 17.74 5.93 -5.17
C PHE A 64 18.11 7.34 -5.59
N ARG A 65 17.09 8.18 -5.85
CA ARG A 65 17.30 9.62 -6.01
C ARG A 65 17.90 10.21 -4.72
N LYS A 66 18.66 11.31 -4.90
CA LYS A 66 19.35 11.95 -3.77
C LYS A 66 18.38 12.57 -2.75
N ASP A 67 17.22 12.97 -3.19
CA ASP A 67 16.14 13.59 -2.41
C ASP A 67 15.02 12.61 -2.02
N PHE A 68 15.29 11.29 -2.03
CA PHE A 68 14.28 10.24 -1.89
C PHE A 68 13.37 10.41 -0.66
N PHE A 69 13.88 10.99 0.41
CA PHE A 69 13.17 11.17 1.68
C PHE A 69 12.21 12.39 1.70
N THR A 70 12.26 13.24 0.67
CA THR A 70 11.34 14.37 0.47
C THR A 70 10.42 14.19 -0.74
N VAL A 71 10.54 13.05 -1.42
CA VAL A 71 9.78 12.76 -2.65
C VAL A 71 8.34 12.42 -2.29
N GLU A 72 7.43 13.17 -2.87
CA GLU A 72 6.00 12.86 -2.76
C GLU A 72 5.65 11.65 -3.66
N THR A 73 4.56 10.97 -3.30
CA THR A 73 4.05 9.85 -4.09
C THR A 73 3.84 10.22 -5.56
N SER A 74 3.35 11.42 -5.83
CA SER A 74 3.16 11.96 -7.19
C SER A 74 4.46 12.02 -7.99
N ASP A 75 5.57 12.37 -7.36
CA ASP A 75 6.88 12.46 -8.04
C ASP A 75 7.38 11.08 -8.43
N SER A 76 7.22 10.09 -7.54
CA SER A 76 7.62 8.71 -7.85
C SER A 76 6.78 8.13 -9.00
N VAL A 77 5.49 8.47 -9.09
CA VAL A 77 4.63 8.10 -10.23
C VAL A 77 5.10 8.79 -11.51
N GLN A 78 5.51 10.05 -11.44
CA GLN A 78 6.06 10.77 -12.61
C GLN A 78 7.38 10.18 -13.08
N ASP A 79 8.28 9.80 -12.18
CA ASP A 79 9.54 9.12 -12.54
C ASP A 79 9.28 7.80 -13.28
N VAL A 80 8.27 7.05 -12.84
CA VAL A 80 7.83 5.82 -13.51
C VAL A 80 7.24 6.14 -14.89
N ALA A 81 6.36 7.14 -14.97
CA ALA A 81 5.73 7.56 -16.23
C ALA A 81 6.76 8.07 -17.26
N ALA A 82 7.82 8.72 -16.80
CA ALA A 82 8.93 9.17 -17.62
C ALA A 82 9.92 8.05 -18.02
N GLY A 83 9.70 6.81 -17.57
CA GLY A 83 10.58 5.67 -17.86
C GLY A 83 11.96 5.76 -17.19
N GLN A 84 12.09 6.55 -16.12
CA GLN A 84 13.36 6.81 -15.45
C GLN A 84 13.76 5.70 -14.46
N VAL A 85 12.84 4.84 -14.06
CA VAL A 85 13.05 3.80 -13.05
C VAL A 85 12.85 2.40 -13.61
N GLY A 86 13.63 1.44 -13.09
CA GLY A 86 13.56 0.04 -13.49
C GLY A 86 12.72 -0.82 -12.54
N LEU A 87 12.54 -0.40 -11.29
CA LEU A 87 11.77 -1.10 -10.27
C LEU A 87 10.91 -0.11 -9.49
N HIS A 88 9.63 -0.45 -9.31
CA HIS A 88 8.69 0.36 -8.56
C HIS A 88 8.04 -0.47 -7.45
N PHE A 89 8.28 -0.08 -6.20
CA PHE A 89 7.56 -0.63 -5.05
C PHE A 89 6.22 0.10 -4.94
N THR A 90 5.15 -0.58 -5.26
CA THR A 90 3.85 0.04 -5.41
C THR A 90 2.73 -0.93 -5.02
N PRO A 91 1.56 -0.44 -4.62
CA PRO A 91 0.37 -1.26 -4.56
C PRO A 91 0.03 -1.91 -5.91
N SER A 92 -0.79 -2.94 -5.89
CA SER A 92 -1.18 -3.71 -7.09
C SER A 92 -1.72 -2.87 -8.26
N TRP A 93 -2.25 -1.69 -7.98
CA TRP A 93 -2.79 -0.75 -8.98
C TRP A 93 -1.76 0.25 -9.52
N GLY A 94 -0.51 0.18 -9.08
CA GLY A 94 0.53 1.13 -9.46
C GLY A 94 1.24 0.84 -10.78
N ALA A 95 0.84 -0.18 -11.53
CA ALA A 95 1.21 -0.30 -12.94
C ALA A 95 0.69 0.94 -13.69
N ASN A 96 1.61 1.72 -14.28
CA ASN A 96 1.31 3.08 -14.72
C ASN A 96 1.05 3.13 -16.22
N LEU A 97 -0.21 3.43 -16.60
CA LEU A 97 -0.61 3.64 -17.99
C LEU A 97 0.18 4.74 -18.70
N ASP A 98 0.61 5.78 -17.97
CA ASP A 98 1.32 6.90 -18.58
C ASP A 98 2.71 6.49 -19.08
N THR A 99 3.35 5.50 -18.46
CA THR A 99 4.60 4.95 -18.99
C THR A 99 4.41 4.34 -20.38
N VAL A 100 3.32 3.59 -20.57
CA VAL A 100 3.01 2.96 -21.86
C VAL A 100 2.63 4.01 -22.91
N LYS A 101 1.99 5.12 -22.51
CA LYS A 101 1.72 6.24 -23.42
C LYS A 101 2.99 6.93 -23.89
N ASN A 102 3.97 7.09 -22.98
CA ASN A 102 5.24 7.76 -23.26
C ASN A 102 6.22 6.85 -24.01
N ASP A 103 6.16 5.54 -23.75
CA ASP A 103 6.97 4.50 -24.40
C ASP A 103 6.08 3.28 -24.70
N PRO A 104 5.53 3.17 -25.93
CA PRO A 104 4.68 2.05 -26.34
C PRO A 104 5.36 0.67 -26.25
N GLU A 105 6.69 0.63 -26.24
CA GLU A 105 7.46 -0.61 -26.09
C GLU A 105 7.68 -1.00 -24.62
N ALA A 106 7.29 -0.13 -23.67
CA ALA A 106 7.39 -0.42 -22.25
C ALA A 106 6.47 -1.59 -21.87
N LYS A 107 7.02 -2.59 -21.22
CA LYS A 107 6.28 -3.74 -20.70
C LYS A 107 6.45 -3.83 -19.20
N TRP A 108 5.34 -3.90 -18.51
CA TRP A 108 5.30 -4.12 -17.09
C TRP A 108 5.25 -5.60 -16.75
N ALA A 109 5.93 -5.98 -15.68
CA ALA A 109 5.77 -7.26 -15.03
C ALA A 109 5.79 -7.05 -13.51
N PHE A 110 5.00 -7.80 -12.77
CA PHE A 110 5.14 -7.84 -11.32
C PHE A 110 6.14 -8.93 -10.91
N THR A 111 6.75 -8.74 -9.77
CA THR A 111 7.59 -9.75 -9.13
C THR A 111 7.19 -9.92 -7.67
N ASN A 112 7.56 -11.05 -7.09
CA ASN A 112 7.34 -11.28 -5.67
C ASN A 112 8.19 -10.31 -4.83
N ILE A 113 7.77 -10.10 -3.59
CA ILE A 113 8.60 -9.42 -2.60
C ILE A 113 9.90 -10.19 -2.39
N PRO A 114 11.02 -9.50 -2.10
CA PRO A 114 12.32 -10.14 -1.98
C PRO A 114 12.37 -11.07 -0.76
N THR A 115 13.12 -12.15 -0.91
CA THR A 115 13.52 -13.01 0.21
C THR A 115 14.87 -12.56 0.71
N GLY A 116 14.98 -12.30 1.99
CA GLY A 116 16.21 -11.85 2.62
C GLY A 116 17.22 -12.96 2.88
N PRO A 117 18.41 -12.60 3.38
CA PRO A 117 19.54 -13.53 3.58
C PRO A 117 19.20 -14.73 4.45
N ASN A 118 18.30 -14.55 5.41
CA ASN A 118 17.88 -15.60 6.36
C ASN A 118 16.61 -16.33 5.92
N GLY A 119 16.26 -16.29 4.64
CA GLY A 119 15.03 -16.86 4.10
C GLY A 119 13.76 -16.14 4.53
N LYS A 120 13.87 -15.01 5.24
CA LYS A 120 12.72 -14.20 5.63
C LYS A 120 12.14 -13.49 4.43
N LYS A 121 10.83 -13.42 4.41
CA LYS A 121 10.05 -12.76 3.38
C LYS A 121 8.79 -12.24 4.05
N ALA A 122 8.64 -10.94 4.06
CA ALA A 122 7.45 -10.35 4.63
C ALA A 122 7.11 -9.04 3.93
N LYS A 123 5.84 -8.71 3.95
CA LYS A 123 5.30 -7.41 3.58
C LYS A 123 4.43 -6.92 4.73
N TYR A 124 4.37 -5.62 4.88
CA TYR A 124 3.39 -5.01 5.77
C TYR A 124 1.98 -5.45 5.34
N THR A 125 1.23 -5.91 6.29
CA THR A 125 -0.19 -6.18 6.10
C THR A 125 -0.95 -5.36 7.12
N GLU A 126 -1.75 -4.45 6.63
CA GLU A 126 -2.63 -3.68 7.49
C GLU A 126 -3.65 -4.61 8.16
N ASN A 127 -3.93 -4.34 9.42
CA ASN A 127 -5.11 -4.90 10.04
C ASN A 127 -6.33 -4.27 9.37
N ASN A 128 -6.92 -4.98 8.42
CA ASN A 128 -8.05 -4.56 7.59
C ASN A 128 -9.29 -4.04 8.36
N PHE A 129 -9.24 -4.00 9.67
CA PHE A 129 -10.33 -3.52 10.50
C PHE A 129 -10.34 -2.00 10.74
N ARG A 130 -9.39 -1.21 10.15
CA ARG A 130 -9.17 0.15 10.64
C ARG A 130 -8.89 1.24 9.65
N GLU A 131 -8.71 0.98 8.38
CA GLU A 131 -8.41 2.07 7.46
C GLU A 131 -9.56 3.06 7.37
N GLU A 132 -10.80 2.55 7.34
CA GLU A 132 -11.98 3.38 7.27
C GLU A 132 -13.14 2.74 8.06
N SER A 133 -13.83 3.59 8.79
CA SER A 133 -15.02 3.17 9.55
C SER A 133 -16.18 4.10 9.22
N PHE A 134 -17.35 3.54 9.03
CA PHE A 134 -18.59 4.31 8.94
C PHE A 134 -19.12 4.56 10.34
N ALA A 135 -19.27 5.81 10.71
CA ALA A 135 -19.92 6.20 11.94
C ALA A 135 -21.25 6.88 11.65
N PHE A 136 -22.31 6.40 12.25
CA PHE A 136 -23.62 7.02 12.16
C PHE A 136 -23.87 7.88 13.41
N ARG A 137 -24.34 9.08 13.20
CA ARG A 137 -24.80 9.91 14.33
C ARG A 137 -25.97 9.20 15.02
N LYS A 138 -26.00 9.22 16.35
CA LYS A 138 -27.16 8.72 17.11
C LYS A 138 -28.45 9.40 16.63
N GLY A 139 -29.44 8.59 16.26
CA GLY A 139 -30.70 9.08 15.70
C GLY A 139 -30.67 9.42 14.21
N ALA A 140 -29.60 9.04 13.46
CA ALA A 140 -29.58 9.15 12.01
C ALA A 140 -30.72 8.35 11.40
N GLN A 141 -31.39 8.96 10.41
CA GLN A 141 -32.46 8.30 9.65
C GLN A 141 -31.89 7.59 8.42
N ASN A 142 -32.66 6.66 7.88
CA ASN A 142 -32.34 5.94 6.63
C ASN A 142 -31.04 5.11 6.67
N ILE A 143 -30.57 4.70 7.85
CA ILE A 143 -29.37 3.85 7.99
C ILE A 143 -29.48 2.58 7.14
N GLU A 144 -30.67 1.95 7.13
CA GLU A 144 -30.95 0.77 6.31
C GLU A 144 -30.73 1.01 4.81
N LYS A 145 -31.12 2.18 4.30
CA LYS A 145 -30.88 2.54 2.89
C LYS A 145 -29.38 2.70 2.60
N ILE A 146 -28.61 3.22 3.56
CA ILE A 146 -27.17 3.33 3.41
C ILE A 146 -26.55 1.92 3.33
N PHE A 147 -26.96 0.98 4.18
CA PHE A 147 -26.50 -0.40 4.09
C PHE A 147 -26.94 -1.08 2.77
N GLN A 148 -28.16 -0.82 2.28
CA GLN A 148 -28.61 -1.31 0.98
C GLN A 148 -27.73 -0.79 -0.16
N ILE A 149 -27.39 0.51 -0.15
CA ILE A 149 -26.47 1.10 -1.12
C ILE A 149 -25.08 0.47 -1.01
N THR A 150 -24.57 0.31 0.21
CA THR A 150 -23.24 -0.30 0.44
C THR A 150 -23.23 -1.74 -0.08
N ASN A 151 -24.24 -2.54 0.23
CA ASN A 151 -24.34 -3.90 -0.27
C ASN A 151 -24.42 -3.93 -1.81
N TRP A 152 -25.25 -3.09 -2.42
CA TRP A 152 -25.33 -2.98 -3.87
C TRP A 152 -23.98 -2.59 -4.50
N MET A 153 -23.19 -1.76 -3.83
CA MET A 153 -21.85 -1.37 -4.31
C MET A 153 -20.82 -2.50 -4.25
N ILE A 154 -20.99 -3.49 -3.35
CA ILE A 154 -20.10 -4.64 -3.23
C ILE A 154 -20.60 -5.87 -4.01
N GLU A 155 -21.85 -5.91 -4.40
CA GLU A 155 -22.38 -7.02 -5.20
C GLU A 155 -21.70 -7.10 -6.58
N LEU A 156 -21.24 -8.29 -6.92
CA LEU A 156 -20.62 -8.61 -8.21
C LEU A 156 -21.72 -8.91 -9.24
N THR A 157 -22.33 -7.86 -9.76
CA THR A 157 -23.40 -7.95 -10.77
C THR A 157 -22.92 -7.42 -12.12
N GLU A 158 -23.77 -7.55 -13.16
CA GLU A 158 -23.54 -7.00 -14.49
C GLU A 158 -23.25 -5.49 -14.48
N ASP A 159 -23.82 -4.76 -13.51
CA ASP A 159 -23.61 -3.32 -13.35
C ASP A 159 -22.28 -2.95 -12.65
N PHE A 160 -21.41 -3.92 -12.35
CA PHE A 160 -20.17 -3.66 -11.60
C PHE A 160 -19.29 -2.60 -12.29
N SER A 161 -19.16 -2.62 -13.61
CA SER A 161 -18.36 -1.63 -14.34
C SER A 161 -18.97 -0.23 -14.22
N ARG A 162 -20.30 -0.11 -14.33
CA ARG A 162 -20.99 1.17 -14.21
C ARG A 162 -20.85 1.80 -12.83
N ARG A 163 -20.85 0.98 -11.81
CA ARG A 163 -20.65 1.45 -10.42
C ARG A 163 -19.25 2.01 -10.18
N PHE A 164 -18.26 1.47 -10.87
CA PHE A 164 -16.87 1.92 -10.75
C PHE A 164 -16.54 3.08 -11.68
N HIS A 165 -17.06 3.08 -12.89
CA HIS A 165 -16.65 4.00 -13.94
C HIS A 165 -17.74 5.01 -14.29
N GLY A 166 -18.97 4.80 -13.81
CA GLY A 166 -20.11 5.64 -14.12
C GLY A 166 -20.67 5.42 -15.54
N TRP A 167 -21.25 6.45 -16.10
CA TRP A 167 -21.92 6.40 -17.40
C TRP A 167 -21.18 7.23 -18.44
N GLU A 168 -21.10 6.70 -19.65
CA GLU A 168 -20.64 7.44 -20.82
C GLU A 168 -21.51 8.69 -21.03
N GLY A 169 -20.86 9.80 -21.43
CA GLY A 169 -21.52 11.09 -21.59
C GLY A 169 -21.71 11.88 -20.29
N SER A 170 -21.75 11.20 -19.14
CA SER A 170 -21.85 11.85 -17.82
C SER A 170 -20.52 11.85 -17.08
N ASN A 171 -19.92 10.68 -16.91
CA ASN A 171 -18.72 10.49 -16.11
C ASN A 171 -17.45 10.41 -16.96
N TYR A 172 -17.58 9.92 -18.18
CA TYR A 172 -16.51 9.85 -19.16
C TYR A 172 -17.04 10.04 -20.59
N GLN A 173 -16.14 10.36 -21.50
CA GLN A 173 -16.38 10.43 -22.93
C GLN A 173 -15.27 9.74 -23.70
N TRP A 174 -15.59 9.17 -24.85
CA TRP A 174 -14.59 8.64 -25.75
C TRP A 174 -14.03 9.76 -26.64
N GLN A 175 -12.73 9.86 -26.71
CA GLN A 175 -11.97 10.71 -27.64
C GLN A 175 -11.15 9.79 -28.55
N GLY A 176 -11.78 9.32 -29.61
CA GLY A 176 -11.24 8.24 -30.43
C GLY A 176 -11.26 6.93 -29.65
N ASP A 177 -10.09 6.33 -29.44
CA ASP A 177 -9.85 5.11 -28.67
C ASP A 177 -9.51 5.38 -27.17
N LYS A 178 -9.54 6.64 -26.75
CA LYS A 178 -9.17 7.05 -25.39
C LYS A 178 -10.35 7.48 -24.57
N VAL A 179 -10.33 7.14 -23.29
CA VAL A 179 -11.30 7.63 -22.30
C VAL A 179 -10.83 8.98 -21.77
N ALA A 180 -11.68 10.00 -21.92
CA ALA A 180 -11.54 11.29 -21.24
C ALA A 180 -12.54 11.37 -20.10
N TRP A 181 -12.06 11.50 -18.88
CA TRP A 181 -12.91 11.68 -17.70
C TRP A 181 -13.47 13.09 -17.68
N THR A 182 -14.76 13.20 -17.36
CA THR A 182 -15.39 14.50 -17.09
C THR A 182 -15.15 14.88 -15.62
N ASP A 183 -15.44 16.14 -15.25
CA ASP A 183 -15.43 16.54 -13.84
C ASP A 183 -16.36 15.71 -12.98
N ALA A 184 -17.50 15.28 -13.54
CA ALA A 184 -18.42 14.35 -12.90
C ALA A 184 -17.84 12.93 -12.75
N GLY A 185 -16.89 12.54 -13.60
CA GLY A 185 -16.15 11.27 -13.49
C GLY A 185 -15.34 11.18 -12.21
N TRP A 186 -14.65 12.25 -11.85
CA TRP A 186 -13.96 12.36 -10.56
C TRP A 186 -14.92 12.30 -9.37
N SER A 187 -16.12 12.89 -9.52
CA SER A 187 -17.15 12.86 -8.47
C SER A 187 -17.76 11.45 -8.31
N ALA A 188 -17.86 10.66 -9.38
CA ALA A 188 -18.27 9.26 -9.30
C ALA A 188 -17.21 8.41 -8.57
N TRP A 189 -15.92 8.70 -8.77
CA TRP A 189 -14.84 8.12 -7.98
C TRP A 189 -14.95 8.49 -6.48
N ALA A 190 -15.49 9.66 -6.16
CA ALA A 190 -15.74 10.07 -4.78
C ALA A 190 -16.89 9.30 -4.11
N ILE A 191 -17.81 8.74 -4.90
CA ILE A 191 -18.82 7.77 -4.40
C ILE A 191 -18.22 6.35 -4.38
N GLY A 192 -17.30 6.04 -5.28
CA GLY A 192 -16.50 4.82 -5.29
C GLY A 192 -15.78 4.52 -3.96
N PRO A 193 -15.21 5.50 -3.23
CA PRO A 193 -14.65 5.27 -1.90
C PRO A 193 -15.61 4.69 -0.88
N ILE A 194 -16.91 5.00 -0.95
CA ILE A 194 -17.87 4.37 -0.05
C ILE A 194 -17.99 2.87 -0.36
N GLY A 195 -17.84 2.48 -1.62
CA GLY A 195 -17.92 1.06 -2.02
C GLY A 195 -16.58 0.35 -2.12
N THR A 196 -15.54 1.02 -2.62
CA THR A 196 -14.23 0.38 -2.86
C THR A 196 -13.35 0.36 -1.61
N ARG A 197 -13.48 1.35 -0.77
CA ARG A 197 -12.82 1.35 0.54
C ARG A 197 -13.65 0.62 1.58
N GLY A 198 -14.95 0.56 1.43
CA GLY A 198 -15.82 -0.43 2.08
C GLY A 198 -15.54 -1.86 1.61
N SER A 199 -14.80 -2.08 0.52
CA SER A 199 -14.26 -3.38 0.15
C SER A 199 -13.12 -3.84 1.08
N GLY A 200 -12.60 -2.98 1.95
CA GLY A 200 -11.83 -3.40 3.12
C GLY A 200 -12.65 -4.24 4.10
N MET A 201 -13.98 -4.24 3.98
CA MET A 201 -14.88 -5.20 4.61
C MET A 201 -15.16 -6.44 3.73
N ALA A 202 -14.75 -6.41 2.46
CA ALA A 202 -14.87 -7.57 1.61
C ALA A 202 -13.75 -8.57 1.94
N ASP A 203 -14.15 -9.79 2.25
CA ASP A 203 -13.26 -10.94 2.31
C ASP A 203 -12.28 -10.91 1.12
N PRO A 204 -10.97 -11.14 1.32
CA PRO A 204 -10.00 -11.26 0.23
C PRO A 204 -10.45 -12.13 -0.93
N LYS A 205 -11.24 -13.18 -0.66
CA LYS A 205 -11.90 -13.99 -1.68
C LYS A 205 -12.84 -13.19 -2.58
N SER A 206 -13.52 -12.20 -2.04
CA SER A 206 -14.46 -11.37 -2.82
C SER A 206 -13.73 -10.51 -3.84
N ILE A 207 -12.53 -9.98 -3.51
CA ILE A 207 -11.68 -9.23 -4.46
C ILE A 207 -11.22 -10.15 -5.59
N GLY A 208 -10.67 -11.33 -5.24
CA GLY A 208 -10.24 -12.32 -6.22
C GLY A 208 -11.38 -12.83 -7.10
N ASN A 209 -12.56 -13.05 -6.50
CA ASN A 209 -13.77 -13.43 -7.24
C ASN A 209 -14.23 -12.30 -8.17
N GLY A 210 -14.14 -11.04 -7.75
CA GLY A 210 -14.46 -9.89 -8.59
C GLY A 210 -13.59 -9.79 -9.84
N ILE A 211 -12.29 -10.01 -9.69
CA ILE A 211 -11.35 -10.05 -10.82
C ILE A 211 -11.69 -11.23 -11.76
N LYS A 212 -11.88 -12.42 -11.19
CA LYS A 212 -12.25 -13.62 -11.94
C LYS A 212 -13.61 -13.47 -12.62
N TYR A 213 -14.59 -12.87 -11.94
CA TYR A 213 -15.90 -12.56 -12.49
C TYR A 213 -15.78 -11.63 -13.69
N ARG A 214 -15.10 -10.49 -13.55
CA ARG A 214 -14.92 -9.55 -14.66
C ARG A 214 -14.30 -10.24 -15.88
N ARG A 215 -13.19 -10.95 -15.71
CA ARG A 215 -12.53 -11.64 -16.83
C ARG A 215 -13.33 -12.82 -17.36
N GLY A 216 -13.97 -13.59 -16.49
CA GLY A 216 -14.72 -14.79 -16.85
C GLY A 216 -16.12 -14.50 -17.39
N GLU A 217 -16.89 -13.66 -16.72
CA GLU A 217 -18.29 -13.42 -17.09
C GLU A 217 -18.43 -12.39 -18.19
N TRP A 218 -17.68 -11.29 -18.14
CA TRP A 218 -17.75 -10.29 -19.21
C TRP A 218 -17.21 -10.82 -20.54
N SER A 219 -16.24 -11.70 -20.51
CA SER A 219 -15.75 -12.34 -21.74
C SER A 219 -16.81 -13.22 -22.45
N LYS A 220 -17.82 -13.70 -21.71
CA LYS A 220 -18.94 -14.46 -22.28
C LYS A 220 -19.98 -13.56 -22.97
N ILE A 221 -19.99 -12.27 -22.66
CA ILE A 221 -20.85 -11.30 -23.31
C ILE A 221 -20.28 -11.04 -24.71
N PRO A 222 -21.06 -11.15 -25.79
CA PRO A 222 -20.60 -10.78 -27.13
C PRO A 222 -20.08 -9.35 -27.17
N ALA A 223 -18.98 -9.11 -27.87
CA ALA A 223 -18.27 -7.82 -27.85
C ALA A 223 -19.19 -6.63 -28.20
N GLU A 224 -20.12 -6.85 -29.14
CA GLU A 224 -21.11 -5.86 -29.57
C GLU A 224 -22.22 -5.56 -28.53
N LYS A 225 -22.29 -6.38 -27.47
CA LYS A 225 -23.24 -6.20 -26.35
C LYS A 225 -22.57 -5.69 -25.08
N ARG A 226 -21.23 -5.61 -25.06
CA ARG A 226 -20.49 -5.03 -23.94
C ARG A 226 -20.54 -3.52 -24.03
N ASP A 227 -20.52 -2.86 -22.88
CA ASP A 227 -20.24 -1.44 -22.90
C ASP A 227 -18.77 -1.18 -23.29
N ALA A 228 -18.48 0.05 -23.70
CA ALA A 228 -17.16 0.43 -24.18
C ALA A 228 -16.08 0.23 -23.10
N MET A 229 -16.41 0.45 -21.82
CA MET A 229 -15.47 0.26 -20.72
C MET A 229 -15.19 -1.23 -20.46
N GLN A 230 -16.19 -2.10 -20.57
CA GLN A 230 -16.01 -3.55 -20.48
C GLN A 230 -15.08 -4.06 -21.58
N ASN A 231 -15.25 -3.57 -22.81
CA ASN A 231 -14.35 -3.90 -23.91
C ASN A 231 -12.94 -3.44 -23.65
N LEU A 232 -12.74 -2.17 -23.26
CA LEU A 232 -11.42 -1.64 -22.95
C LEU A 232 -10.69 -2.46 -21.87
N LEU A 233 -11.39 -2.81 -20.77
CA LEU A 233 -10.81 -3.56 -19.67
C LEU A 233 -10.50 -5.02 -20.00
N LEU A 234 -11.25 -5.62 -20.92
CA LEU A 234 -11.02 -7.00 -21.37
C LEU A 234 -9.93 -7.08 -22.45
N GLU A 235 -9.93 -6.15 -23.38
CA GLU A 235 -8.96 -6.09 -24.47
C GLU A 235 -7.57 -5.69 -23.95
N ASP A 236 -7.53 -4.77 -23.00
CA ASP A 236 -6.33 -4.32 -22.30
C ASP A 236 -5.09 -4.25 -23.22
N PRO A 237 -5.12 -3.45 -24.30
CA PRO A 237 -4.08 -3.44 -25.33
C PRO A 237 -2.71 -3.05 -24.79
N THR A 238 -2.66 -2.45 -23.60
CA THR A 238 -1.41 -2.06 -22.93
C THR A 238 -0.85 -3.15 -22.03
N GLY A 239 -1.63 -4.16 -21.66
CA GLY A 239 -1.30 -5.18 -20.68
C GLY A 239 -1.24 -4.68 -19.22
N VAL A 240 -1.47 -3.40 -18.98
CA VAL A 240 -1.33 -2.80 -17.64
C VAL A 240 -2.40 -3.31 -16.68
N GLN A 241 -3.64 -3.45 -17.16
CA GLN A 241 -4.72 -3.99 -16.35
C GLN A 241 -4.50 -5.47 -16.03
N GLN A 242 -3.96 -6.23 -16.98
CA GLN A 242 -3.61 -7.63 -16.76
C GLN A 242 -2.56 -7.76 -15.66
N VAL A 243 -1.48 -7.00 -15.73
CA VAL A 243 -0.42 -6.98 -14.70
C VAL A 243 -1.00 -6.60 -13.34
N SER A 244 -1.88 -5.59 -13.28
CA SER A 244 -2.54 -5.18 -12.04
C SER A 244 -3.42 -6.28 -11.45
N ASP A 245 -4.23 -6.96 -12.27
CA ASP A 245 -5.11 -8.04 -11.84
C ASP A 245 -4.32 -9.28 -11.38
N GLU A 246 -3.29 -9.65 -12.13
CA GLU A 246 -2.41 -10.77 -11.79
C GLU A 246 -1.67 -10.51 -10.48
N SER A 247 -1.18 -9.28 -10.28
CA SER A 247 -0.51 -8.91 -9.03
C SER A 247 -1.46 -8.95 -7.83
N ARG A 248 -2.72 -8.56 -7.99
CA ARG A 248 -3.75 -8.65 -6.93
C ARG A 248 -4.06 -10.11 -6.58
N LEU A 249 -4.27 -10.96 -7.56
CA LEU A 249 -4.49 -12.39 -7.34
C LEU A 249 -3.28 -13.03 -6.66
N PHE A 250 -2.08 -12.68 -7.13
CA PHE A 250 -0.84 -13.15 -6.52
C PHE A 250 -0.70 -12.72 -5.05
N ILE A 251 -1.03 -11.47 -4.72
CA ILE A 251 -1.02 -10.97 -3.34
C ILE A 251 -2.00 -11.76 -2.46
N LEU A 252 -3.18 -12.10 -2.98
CA LEU A 252 -4.18 -12.87 -2.27
C LEU A 252 -3.73 -14.32 -2.03
N ASP A 253 -3.14 -14.94 -3.06
CA ASP A 253 -2.62 -16.31 -2.96
C ASP A 253 -1.40 -16.42 -2.02
N ASN A 254 -0.67 -15.32 -1.83
CA ASN A 254 0.49 -15.23 -0.95
C ASN A 254 0.22 -14.36 0.31
N ALA A 255 -1.00 -14.38 0.80
CA ALA A 255 -1.38 -13.61 2.00
C ALA A 255 -0.58 -14.03 3.25
N ALA A 256 -0.09 -15.25 3.31
CA ALA A 256 0.78 -15.75 4.39
C ALA A 256 2.12 -15.00 4.50
N ASP A 257 2.58 -14.32 3.44
CA ASP A 257 3.75 -13.45 3.47
C ASP A 257 3.48 -12.13 4.20
N GLY A 258 2.23 -11.87 4.57
CA GLY A 258 1.84 -10.68 5.31
C GLY A 258 2.33 -10.72 6.75
N MET A 259 2.99 -9.66 7.19
CA MET A 259 3.43 -9.48 8.57
C MET A 259 2.49 -8.50 9.27
N LEU A 260 1.56 -9.06 10.05
CA LEU A 260 0.61 -8.28 10.85
C LEU A 260 1.30 -7.77 12.12
N THR A 261 1.01 -6.52 12.49
CA THR A 261 1.38 -6.08 13.83
C THR A 261 0.66 -6.90 14.90
N ALA A 262 1.38 -7.33 15.90
CA ALA A 262 0.78 -7.99 17.08
C ALA A 262 0.06 -6.99 17.99
N LEU A 263 0.33 -5.69 17.84
CA LEU A 263 -0.33 -4.62 18.58
C LEU A 263 -1.65 -4.24 17.91
N GLN A 264 -2.75 -4.73 18.47
CA GLN A 264 -4.11 -4.48 17.95
C GLN A 264 -4.93 -3.65 18.93
N ARG A 265 -4.52 -2.41 19.13
CA ARG A 265 -5.20 -1.47 20.02
C ARG A 265 -5.03 -0.02 19.57
N LEU A 266 -5.81 0.88 20.15
CA LEU A 266 -5.60 2.32 20.06
C LEU A 266 -4.23 2.70 20.66
N PRO A 267 -3.64 3.83 20.27
CA PRO A 267 -2.40 4.31 20.85
C PRO A 267 -2.45 4.33 22.38
N THR A 268 -1.32 4.06 23.02
CA THR A 268 -1.21 4.16 24.48
C THR A 268 -1.26 5.63 24.92
N PRO A 269 -1.54 5.92 26.20
CA PRO A 269 -1.50 7.30 26.71
C PRO A 269 -0.18 8.01 26.40
N THR A 270 0.96 7.33 26.60
CA THR A 270 2.27 7.90 26.28
C THR A 270 2.48 8.09 24.79
N GLN A 271 1.98 7.20 23.93
CA GLN A 271 2.01 7.41 22.48
C GLN A 271 1.17 8.61 22.04
N LEU A 272 0.02 8.85 22.67
CA LEU A 272 -0.80 10.03 22.38
C LEU A 272 -0.11 11.33 22.78
N GLU A 273 0.63 11.32 23.90
CA GLU A 273 1.33 12.50 24.43
C GLU A 273 2.64 12.79 23.67
N ARG A 274 3.44 11.76 23.40
CA ARG A 274 4.82 11.88 22.93
C ARG A 274 5.13 11.23 21.58
N GLY A 275 4.11 10.65 20.94
CA GLY A 275 4.32 9.87 19.71
C GLY A 275 5.03 10.63 18.61
N ALA A 276 4.75 11.91 18.43
CA ALA A 276 5.40 12.73 17.42
C ALA A 276 6.92 12.92 17.71
N ASP A 277 7.29 13.16 18.97
CA ASP A 277 8.69 13.31 19.34
C ASP A 277 9.44 11.99 19.22
N LEU A 278 8.81 10.89 19.65
CA LEU A 278 9.38 9.55 19.53
C LEU A 278 9.58 9.13 18.07
N GLN A 279 8.62 9.45 17.19
CA GLN A 279 8.74 9.20 15.76
C GLN A 279 9.86 10.05 15.13
N LYS A 280 9.92 11.31 15.45
CA LYS A 280 10.97 12.22 14.95
C LYS A 280 12.37 11.69 15.21
N VAL A 281 12.63 11.19 16.42
CA VAL A 281 13.94 10.61 16.78
C VAL A 281 14.28 9.41 15.89
N ILE A 282 13.29 8.56 15.61
CA ILE A 282 13.46 7.41 14.72
C ILE A 282 13.76 7.89 13.29
N ASP A 283 12.91 8.76 12.74
CA ASP A 283 13.01 9.21 11.34
C ASP A 283 14.36 9.91 11.07
N GLU A 284 14.77 10.83 11.94
CA GLU A 284 16.05 11.53 11.82
C GLU A 284 17.27 10.60 11.87
N ALA A 285 17.18 9.54 12.64
CA ALA A 285 18.27 8.55 12.71
C ALA A 285 18.28 7.64 11.48
N LEU A 286 17.13 7.08 11.11
CA LEU A 286 17.03 6.17 9.96
C LEU A 286 17.42 6.89 8.66
N ILE A 287 16.86 8.08 8.41
CA ILE A 287 17.21 8.89 7.24
C ILE A 287 18.69 9.23 7.25
N GLY A 288 19.20 9.76 8.37
CA GLY A 288 20.61 10.15 8.46
C GLY A 288 21.57 8.97 8.21
N ILE A 289 21.23 7.76 8.64
CA ILE A 289 22.01 6.56 8.36
C ILE A 289 21.93 6.20 6.87
N ILE A 290 20.73 6.21 6.29
CA ILE A 290 20.52 5.85 4.87
C ILE A 290 21.29 6.80 3.95
N VAL A 291 21.22 8.12 4.19
CA VAL A 291 21.94 9.10 3.36
C VAL A 291 23.43 9.18 3.68
N GLY A 292 23.87 8.56 4.76
CA GLY A 292 25.29 8.49 5.14
C GLY A 292 25.78 9.69 5.96
N GLU A 293 24.90 10.54 6.46
CA GLU A 293 25.21 11.64 7.38
C GLU A 293 25.51 11.13 8.80
N LYS A 294 24.92 9.97 9.14
CA LYS A 294 25.18 9.29 10.42
C LYS A 294 25.77 7.90 10.18
N PRO A 295 26.67 7.44 11.04
CA PRO A 295 27.17 6.06 10.97
C PRO A 295 26.10 5.07 11.42
N LEU A 296 26.22 3.81 11.04
CA LEU A 296 25.28 2.76 11.44
C LEU A 296 25.14 2.61 12.96
N SER A 297 26.19 2.93 13.72
CA SER A 297 26.18 2.93 15.19
C SER A 297 25.19 3.96 15.78
N ALA A 298 24.84 5.00 15.05
CA ALA A 298 23.82 5.97 15.49
C ALA A 298 22.44 5.33 15.69
N PHE A 299 22.23 4.11 15.20
CA PHE A 299 21.04 3.33 15.51
C PHE A 299 20.94 3.01 17.02
N ASP A 300 22.04 2.63 17.66
CA ASP A 300 22.05 2.31 19.09
C ASP A 300 21.81 3.57 19.95
N ASP A 301 22.37 4.70 19.52
CA ASP A 301 22.15 6.00 20.16
C ASP A 301 20.67 6.42 20.03
N MET A 302 20.08 6.22 18.86
CA MET A 302 18.66 6.47 18.63
C MET A 302 17.78 5.62 19.55
N VAL A 303 18.04 4.32 19.66
CA VAL A 303 17.28 3.42 20.55
C VAL A 303 17.37 3.90 22.00
N THR A 304 18.57 4.32 22.43
CA THR A 304 18.79 4.85 23.79
C THR A 304 18.00 6.13 24.01
N GLN A 305 18.07 7.08 23.08
CA GLN A 305 17.34 8.34 23.15
C GLN A 305 15.82 8.11 23.12
N TRP A 306 15.33 7.23 22.24
CA TRP A 306 13.93 6.87 22.15
C TRP A 306 13.38 6.35 23.49
N LYS A 307 14.13 5.43 24.14
CA LYS A 307 13.78 4.90 25.46
C LYS A 307 13.66 6.01 26.50
N GLN A 308 14.66 6.89 26.57
CA GLN A 308 14.70 8.01 27.53
C GLN A 308 13.58 9.01 27.33
N LEU A 309 13.13 9.23 26.08
CA LEU A 309 12.04 10.15 25.76
C LEU A 309 10.64 9.61 26.07
N GLY A 310 10.53 8.38 26.56
CA GLY A 310 9.24 7.76 26.92
C GLY A 310 8.98 6.43 26.24
N GLY A 311 9.89 5.96 25.39
CA GLY A 311 9.75 4.67 24.71
C GLY A 311 9.70 3.47 25.65
N ASP A 312 10.40 3.52 26.79
CA ASP A 312 10.31 2.50 27.81
C ASP A 312 8.91 2.46 28.44
N GLN A 313 8.29 3.63 28.66
CA GLN A 313 6.92 3.71 29.16
C GLN A 313 5.92 3.17 28.12
N VAL A 314 6.06 3.54 26.84
CA VAL A 314 5.24 2.96 25.75
C VAL A 314 5.38 1.44 25.71
N THR A 315 6.60 0.94 25.81
CA THR A 315 6.87 -0.51 25.79
C THR A 315 6.19 -1.21 26.98
N LYS A 316 6.23 -0.60 28.15
CA LYS A 316 5.54 -1.10 29.36
C LYS A 316 4.02 -1.15 29.14
N GLU A 317 3.41 -0.04 28.71
CA GLU A 317 1.96 0.05 28.47
C GLU A 317 1.47 -0.96 27.43
N VAL A 318 2.25 -1.16 26.36
CA VAL A 318 1.97 -2.15 25.32
C VAL A 318 2.03 -3.57 25.89
N ASN A 319 3.05 -3.89 26.69
CA ASN A 319 3.19 -5.23 27.23
C ASN A 319 2.23 -5.53 28.39
N GLU A 320 1.81 -4.55 29.15
CA GLU A 320 0.70 -4.70 30.11
C GLU A 320 -0.62 -5.05 29.40
N TRP A 321 -0.92 -4.35 28.32
CA TRP A 321 -2.06 -4.70 27.46
C TRP A 321 -1.92 -6.11 26.87
N TRP A 322 -0.74 -6.46 26.37
CA TRP A 322 -0.49 -7.78 25.79
C TRP A 322 -0.69 -8.90 26.82
N ALA A 323 -0.20 -8.72 28.04
CA ALA A 323 -0.41 -9.68 29.13
C ALA A 323 -1.89 -9.84 29.46
N SER A 324 -2.68 -8.75 29.44
CA SER A 324 -4.12 -8.80 29.71
C SER A 324 -4.93 -9.57 28.64
N LYS A 325 -4.36 -9.84 27.47
CA LYS A 325 -5.00 -10.63 26.41
C LYS A 325 -4.76 -12.14 26.52
N LYS A 326 -3.77 -12.52 27.35
CA LYS A 326 -3.45 -13.93 27.62
C LYS A 326 -4.20 -14.50 28.83
N ALA A 327 -4.76 -13.63 29.66
CA ALA A 327 -5.59 -13.99 30.81
C ALA A 327 -7.07 -14.09 30.39
#